data_04ed958eee8f9d8f4c4d6fdc219c8f43
#
_entry.id   04ed958eee8f9d8f4c4d6fdc219c8f43
#
_cell.length_a   1.000
_cell.length_b   1.000
_cell.length_c   1.000
_cell.angle_alpha   90.00
_cell.angle_beta   90.00
_cell.angle_gamma   90.00
#
_symmetry.space_group_name_H-M   'P 1'
#
loop_
_entity.id
_entity.type
_entity.pdbx_description
1 polymer ?
#
loop_
_entity_poly.entity_id
_entity_poly.type
_entity_poly.pdbx_seq_one_letter_code
_entity_poly.pdbx_strand_id
1 'polypeptide(L)'
;MITRLSTLFLRTLREDPADAEVPSHKLLVRAGYIRRTAPGVYTWLPLGLRTLRKVETVVREEMDAIGAQELLFPALLPREPYEQTHRWTEYGDSLFRLKDRKGGDYLLGPTHEEMFASAVKDMYSSYKDFPVTLYQIQTKYRDEERPRAGILRGREFVMKDSYSFDMSDAGLEESYQRHREAYQRILDRLGVEYVICAATSGAMGGSASEEFLAVSDNGEDTFVRATEGPYAANVEAVVTQPGVERPLEQAPEAVEYETPNAETIEALVQWAQSAGVTVEDRPVAAADTLKCLLVKITQPGAEEAELAGILLPGDREVDMKRLEASVEPAEVELASEEDFKNNPFLVKGYVGPRSLNAHDVKVLADPRVVSGTSWIAGADAVEHHVDGLTMGRDFTVDGYIEAAEIREGDPAPEGQGTLTLARGIEVGHIFQLGRKYTEAFDVQILDESGKRAIPTMGSYGIGVSRLMAVLAEQRHDETGLNWPLEVAPYQVHVVVANKDKEAIEAGDALVAALNSHGIEVLFDDRPKVSPGVKFKDAELLGMPFVVVLGRAFKDGNIELRERGQETVLVSADEIVDTVLAKLSR
;
A
#
# COMPACT_ATOMS: atom_id res chain seq x y z
N MET A 1 14.77 -2.49 36.05
CA MET A 1 14.75 -3.99 36.19
C MET A 1 15.62 -4.55 35.07
N ILE A 2 16.57 -5.44 35.39
CA ILE A 2 17.49 -6.02 34.38
C ILE A 2 16.76 -7.16 33.64
N THR A 3 16.69 -7.06 32.31
CA THR A 3 16.17 -8.16 31.47
C THR A 3 17.33 -9.08 31.07
N ARG A 4 17.24 -10.34 31.51
CA ARG A 4 18.29 -11.37 31.30
C ARG A 4 17.83 -12.42 30.30
N LEU A 5 18.68 -12.77 29.34
CA LEU A 5 18.37 -13.86 28.40
C LEU A 5 18.27 -15.22 29.05
N SER A 6 18.88 -15.42 30.19
CA SER A 6 18.75 -16.68 30.98
C SER A 6 17.33 -16.94 31.49
N THR A 7 16.51 -15.89 31.65
CA THR A 7 15.14 -15.96 32.19
C THR A 7 14.07 -15.44 31.23
N LEU A 8 14.46 -14.78 30.16
CA LEU A 8 13.53 -14.26 29.15
C LEU A 8 12.86 -15.40 28.40
N PHE A 9 11.55 -15.31 28.20
CA PHE A 9 10.80 -16.23 27.35
C PHE A 9 11.15 -16.00 25.87
N LEU A 10 12.33 -16.50 25.49
CA LEU A 10 12.91 -16.35 24.16
C LEU A 10 13.58 -17.65 23.71
N ARG A 11 13.36 -18.01 22.46
CA ARG A 11 14.10 -19.07 21.79
C ARG A 11 14.31 -18.68 20.33
N THR A 12 15.57 -18.54 19.94
CA THR A 12 15.98 -18.33 18.54
C THR A 12 15.95 -19.65 17.75
N LEU A 13 15.72 -19.56 16.45
CA LEU A 13 15.79 -20.70 15.53
C LEU A 13 16.98 -20.52 14.60
N ARG A 14 17.60 -21.65 14.20
CA ARG A 14 18.74 -21.64 13.27
C ARG A 14 18.30 -21.67 11.82
N GLU A 15 17.19 -22.37 11.55
CA GLU A 15 16.65 -22.58 10.23
C GLU A 15 15.43 -21.69 10.00
N ASP A 16 15.19 -21.34 8.74
CA ASP A 16 14.02 -20.58 8.35
C ASP A 16 12.76 -21.44 8.52
N PRO A 17 11.62 -20.83 8.93
CA PRO A 17 10.33 -21.52 8.89
C PRO A 17 9.99 -21.93 7.46
N ALA A 18 9.43 -23.14 7.31
CA ALA A 18 9.13 -23.71 5.99
C ALA A 18 8.07 -22.93 5.20
N ASP A 19 7.24 -22.14 5.91
CA ASP A 19 6.18 -21.31 5.36
C ASP A 19 6.58 -19.83 5.18
N ALA A 20 7.83 -19.47 5.48
CA ALA A 20 8.31 -18.10 5.38
C ALA A 20 9.07 -17.87 4.07
N GLU A 21 8.57 -16.96 3.24
CA GLU A 21 9.16 -16.62 1.95
C GLU A 21 10.02 -15.35 2.03
N VAL A 22 9.50 -14.29 2.65
CA VAL A 22 10.14 -12.97 2.71
C VAL A 22 11.08 -12.83 3.93
N PRO A 23 12.14 -12.00 3.84
CA PRO A 23 13.11 -11.79 4.91
C PRO A 23 12.50 -11.41 6.25
N SER A 24 11.56 -10.48 6.29
CA SER A 24 10.90 -10.04 7.52
C SER A 24 10.23 -11.20 8.25
N HIS A 25 9.46 -12.04 7.54
CA HIS A 25 8.80 -13.20 8.13
C HIS A 25 9.82 -14.20 8.69
N LYS A 26 10.87 -14.54 7.90
CA LYS A 26 11.94 -15.44 8.35
C LYS A 26 12.62 -14.94 9.61
N LEU A 27 13.08 -13.71 9.60
CA LEU A 27 13.87 -13.14 10.68
C LEU A 27 13.04 -12.92 11.95
N LEU A 28 11.82 -12.38 11.85
CA LEU A 28 10.96 -12.15 13.02
C LEU A 28 10.60 -13.46 13.74
N VAL A 29 10.38 -14.55 12.99
CA VAL A 29 10.13 -15.87 13.59
C VAL A 29 11.41 -16.47 14.16
N ARG A 30 12.54 -16.42 13.42
CA ARG A 30 13.83 -16.95 13.89
C ARG A 30 14.34 -16.23 15.13
N ALA A 31 14.23 -14.94 15.17
CA ALA A 31 14.66 -14.10 16.29
C ALA A 31 13.70 -14.15 17.50
N GLY A 32 12.57 -14.83 17.40
CA GLY A 32 11.62 -14.98 18.50
C GLY A 32 10.84 -13.72 18.82
N TYR A 33 10.50 -12.92 17.83
CA TYR A 33 9.61 -11.76 17.96
C TYR A 33 8.14 -12.17 17.82
N ILE A 34 7.85 -13.08 16.90
CA ILE A 34 6.50 -13.61 16.65
C ILE A 34 6.50 -15.13 16.53
N ARG A 35 5.32 -15.73 16.72
CA ARG A 35 5.05 -17.14 16.43
C ARG A 35 3.69 -17.27 15.79
N ARG A 36 3.59 -18.10 14.75
CA ARG A 36 2.34 -18.40 14.07
C ARG A 36 1.41 -19.16 15.02
N THR A 37 0.19 -18.65 15.20
CA THR A 37 -0.90 -19.31 15.92
C THR A 37 -1.83 -20.02 14.94
N ALA A 38 -2.19 -19.34 13.85
CA ALA A 38 -2.98 -19.85 12.73
C ALA A 38 -2.56 -19.12 11.44
N PRO A 39 -3.02 -19.51 10.24
CA PRO A 39 -2.78 -18.76 9.03
C PRO A 39 -3.22 -17.29 9.16
N GLY A 40 -2.28 -16.36 9.02
CA GLY A 40 -2.53 -14.92 9.16
C GLY A 40 -2.77 -14.43 10.60
N VAL A 41 -2.53 -15.26 11.61
CA VAL A 41 -2.69 -14.92 13.03
C VAL A 41 -1.41 -15.27 13.80
N TYR A 42 -0.83 -14.28 14.49
CA TYR A 42 0.47 -14.40 15.14
C TYR A 42 0.42 -14.02 16.62
N THR A 43 1.12 -14.81 17.44
CA THR A 43 1.41 -14.45 18.83
C THR A 43 2.62 -13.51 18.86
N TRP A 44 2.48 -12.38 19.52
CA TRP A 44 3.56 -11.44 19.82
C TRP A 44 4.35 -11.93 21.04
N LEU A 45 5.62 -12.27 20.84
CA LEU A 45 6.50 -12.68 21.93
C LEU A 45 7.12 -11.44 22.62
N PRO A 46 7.79 -11.59 23.78
CA PRO A 46 8.21 -10.43 24.58
C PRO A 46 9.00 -9.35 23.81
N LEU A 47 9.94 -9.74 22.94
CA LEU A 47 10.69 -8.79 22.12
C LEU A 47 9.80 -8.11 21.08
N GLY A 48 8.97 -8.89 20.38
CA GLY A 48 8.06 -8.39 19.36
C GLY A 48 7.03 -7.41 19.92
N LEU A 49 6.41 -7.78 21.06
CA LEU A 49 5.45 -6.89 21.72
C LEU A 49 6.10 -5.58 22.20
N ARG A 50 7.36 -5.65 22.64
CA ARG A 50 8.09 -4.46 23.07
C ARG A 50 8.38 -3.51 21.90
N THR A 51 8.82 -4.05 20.76
CA THR A 51 9.02 -3.27 19.54
C THR A 51 7.69 -2.69 19.02
N LEU A 52 6.63 -3.50 18.97
CA LEU A 52 5.30 -3.04 18.56
C LEU A 52 4.83 -1.83 19.39
N ARG A 53 4.96 -1.92 20.72
CA ARG A 53 4.58 -0.80 21.61
C ARG A 53 5.41 0.46 21.41
N LYS A 54 6.66 0.35 21.00
CA LYS A 54 7.48 1.51 20.65
C LYS A 54 7.04 2.14 19.34
N VAL A 55 6.68 1.34 18.34
CA VAL A 55 6.05 1.85 17.11
C VAL A 55 4.73 2.56 17.44
N GLU A 56 3.87 1.95 18.28
CA GLU A 56 2.64 2.60 18.77
C GLU A 56 2.92 3.94 19.46
N THR A 57 4.00 4.03 20.24
CA THR A 57 4.39 5.26 20.94
C THR A 57 4.75 6.36 19.95
N VAL A 58 5.58 6.08 18.95
CA VAL A 58 5.93 7.04 17.90
C VAL A 58 4.68 7.55 17.18
N VAL A 59 3.79 6.63 16.80
CA VAL A 59 2.53 6.99 16.13
C VAL A 59 1.65 7.86 17.04
N ARG A 60 1.53 7.52 18.32
CA ARG A 60 0.72 8.28 19.29
C ARG A 60 1.25 9.68 19.48
N GLU A 61 2.55 9.85 19.66
CA GLU A 61 3.19 11.15 19.85
C GLU A 61 2.94 12.09 18.68
N GLU A 62 3.01 11.60 17.44
CA GLU A 62 2.75 12.41 16.25
C GLU A 62 1.24 12.71 16.06
N MET A 63 0.34 11.81 16.46
CA MET A 63 -1.10 12.08 16.45
C MET A 63 -1.47 13.12 17.51
N ASP A 64 -0.93 12.99 18.72
CA ASP A 64 -1.14 13.97 19.80
C ASP A 64 -0.59 15.35 19.42
N ALA A 65 0.56 15.41 18.72
CA ALA A 65 1.19 16.65 18.26
C ALA A 65 0.32 17.43 17.25
N ILE A 66 -0.55 16.78 16.49
CA ILE A 66 -1.52 17.46 15.62
C ILE A 66 -2.86 17.77 16.31
N GLY A 67 -2.97 17.51 17.62
CA GLY A 67 -4.16 17.77 18.42
C GLY A 67 -5.25 16.70 18.29
N ALA A 68 -4.94 15.52 17.76
CA ALA A 68 -5.85 14.40 17.72
C ALA A 68 -6.05 13.80 19.13
N GLN A 69 -7.25 13.26 19.40
CA GLN A 69 -7.62 12.73 20.71
C GLN A 69 -7.80 11.21 20.62
N GLU A 70 -7.06 10.48 21.47
CA GLU A 70 -7.15 9.02 21.54
C GLU A 70 -8.41 8.55 22.26
N LEU A 71 -9.10 7.59 21.67
CA LEU A 71 -10.19 6.84 22.29
C LEU A 71 -10.07 5.36 21.89
N LEU A 72 -10.91 4.48 22.39
CA LEU A 72 -10.87 3.06 22.05
C LEU A 72 -12.30 2.51 21.94
N PHE A 73 -12.69 2.14 20.73
CA PHE A 73 -13.93 1.41 20.47
C PHE A 73 -13.76 -0.10 20.70
N PRO A 74 -14.86 -0.83 20.92
CA PRO A 74 -14.80 -2.30 20.93
C PRO A 74 -14.43 -2.84 19.54
N ALA A 75 -13.80 -4.01 19.51
CA ALA A 75 -13.53 -4.75 18.26
C ALA A 75 -14.73 -5.58 17.81
N LEU A 76 -15.61 -5.97 18.75
CA LEU A 76 -16.87 -6.65 18.49
C LEU A 76 -17.97 -5.62 18.27
N LEU A 77 -18.46 -5.51 17.05
CA LEU A 77 -19.35 -4.44 16.62
C LEU A 77 -20.73 -4.98 16.20
N PRO A 78 -21.82 -4.23 16.45
CA PRO A 78 -23.14 -4.61 15.98
C PRO A 78 -23.26 -4.42 14.46
N ARG A 79 -24.18 -5.14 13.83
CA ARG A 79 -24.43 -5.13 12.39
C ARG A 79 -25.01 -3.79 11.90
N GLU A 80 -25.91 -3.19 12.68
CA GLU A 80 -26.78 -2.09 12.25
C GLU A 80 -26.01 -0.87 11.69
N PRO A 81 -24.91 -0.39 12.30
CA PRO A 81 -24.13 0.71 11.72
C PRO A 81 -23.58 0.41 10.33
N TYR A 82 -23.15 -0.84 10.11
CA TYR A 82 -22.59 -1.27 8.82
C TYR A 82 -23.65 -1.51 7.75
N GLU A 83 -24.90 -1.77 8.15
CA GLU A 83 -26.04 -1.77 7.22
C GLU A 83 -26.39 -0.37 6.73
N GLN A 84 -26.33 0.64 7.61
CA GLN A 84 -26.60 2.03 7.24
C GLN A 84 -25.65 2.56 6.16
N THR A 85 -24.42 2.08 6.15
CA THR A 85 -23.41 2.43 5.13
C THR A 85 -23.33 1.43 3.98
N HIS A 86 -24.17 0.41 3.95
CA HIS A 86 -24.16 -0.73 3.02
C HIS A 86 -22.93 -1.63 3.12
N ARG A 87 -21.96 -1.30 3.98
CA ARG A 87 -20.69 -2.02 4.12
C ARG A 87 -20.85 -3.42 4.70
N TRP A 88 -21.97 -3.73 5.35
CA TRP A 88 -22.27 -5.10 5.75
C TRP A 88 -22.28 -6.09 4.57
N THR A 89 -22.73 -5.63 3.40
CA THR A 89 -22.77 -6.40 2.15
C THR A 89 -21.55 -6.14 1.27
N GLU A 90 -21.16 -4.88 1.10
CA GLU A 90 -20.07 -4.47 0.21
C GLU A 90 -18.69 -5.02 0.61
N TYR A 91 -18.44 -5.29 1.91
CA TYR A 91 -17.21 -5.95 2.35
C TYR A 91 -17.09 -7.42 1.91
N GLY A 92 -18.18 -8.02 1.41
CA GLY A 92 -18.17 -9.40 0.93
C GLY A 92 -17.67 -10.39 1.99
N ASP A 93 -16.86 -11.34 1.56
CA ASP A 93 -16.32 -12.41 2.41
C ASP A 93 -15.13 -11.97 3.29
N SER A 94 -14.60 -10.78 3.06
CA SER A 94 -13.53 -10.22 3.89
C SER A 94 -13.99 -9.83 5.30
N LEU A 95 -15.30 -9.81 5.56
CA LEU A 95 -15.86 -9.45 6.84
C LEU A 95 -16.11 -10.67 7.74
N PHE A 96 -15.45 -10.74 8.90
CA PHE A 96 -15.77 -11.74 9.93
C PHE A 96 -17.15 -11.46 10.55
N ARG A 97 -18.16 -12.25 10.20
CA ARG A 97 -19.53 -12.18 10.73
C ARG A 97 -19.76 -13.28 11.76
N LEU A 98 -20.44 -12.95 12.84
CA LEU A 98 -20.75 -13.89 13.92
C LEU A 98 -22.15 -13.62 14.50
N LYS A 99 -22.68 -14.60 15.23
CA LYS A 99 -23.93 -14.47 15.94
C LYS A 99 -23.72 -14.65 17.43
N ASP A 100 -24.39 -13.85 18.23
CA ASP A 100 -24.47 -14.07 19.66
C ASP A 100 -25.41 -15.25 20.00
N ARG A 101 -25.49 -15.59 21.30
CA ARG A 101 -26.33 -16.70 21.78
C ARG A 101 -27.84 -16.46 21.57
N LYS A 102 -28.26 -15.22 21.32
CA LYS A 102 -29.64 -14.82 21.08
C LYS A 102 -29.97 -14.70 19.59
N GLY A 103 -28.98 -14.92 18.71
CA GLY A 103 -29.11 -14.81 17.26
C GLY A 103 -28.87 -13.42 16.71
N GLY A 104 -28.43 -12.45 17.53
CA GLY A 104 -28.01 -11.11 17.07
C GLY A 104 -26.77 -11.18 16.20
N ASP A 105 -26.75 -10.43 15.12
CA ASP A 105 -25.63 -10.36 14.18
C ASP A 105 -24.58 -9.36 14.66
N TYR A 106 -23.33 -9.76 14.61
CA TYR A 106 -22.14 -8.98 14.95
C TYR A 106 -21.06 -9.17 13.89
N LEU A 107 -20.06 -8.29 13.93
CA LEU A 107 -18.82 -8.41 13.14
C LEU A 107 -17.61 -8.13 14.03
N LEU A 108 -16.44 -8.60 13.58
CA LEU A 108 -15.17 -8.11 14.07
C LEU A 108 -14.74 -6.92 13.21
N GLY A 109 -14.41 -5.79 13.84
CA GLY A 109 -14.19 -4.52 13.15
C GLY A 109 -13.02 -4.55 12.15
N PRO A 110 -13.29 -4.39 10.83
CA PRO A 110 -12.24 -4.24 9.83
C PRO A 110 -11.68 -2.82 9.81
N THR A 111 -12.49 -1.85 10.19
CA THR A 111 -12.26 -0.40 10.33
C THR A 111 -13.43 0.19 11.11
N HIS A 112 -13.47 1.48 11.46
CA HIS A 112 -14.45 2.02 12.43
C HIS A 112 -15.09 3.35 12.01
N GLU A 113 -15.16 3.68 10.72
CA GLU A 113 -15.78 4.93 10.22
C GLU A 113 -17.17 5.13 10.82
N GLU A 114 -17.99 4.09 10.82
CA GLU A 114 -19.37 4.09 11.33
C GLU A 114 -19.42 4.46 12.82
N MET A 115 -18.50 3.91 13.59
CA MET A 115 -18.49 4.12 15.04
C MET A 115 -18.08 5.53 15.41
N PHE A 116 -17.09 6.10 14.67
CA PHE A 116 -16.68 7.48 14.88
C PHE A 116 -17.76 8.47 14.46
N ALA A 117 -18.41 8.26 13.31
CA ALA A 117 -19.52 9.12 12.85
C ALA A 117 -20.69 9.09 13.86
N SER A 118 -21.04 7.89 14.37
CA SER A 118 -22.08 7.72 15.39
C SER A 118 -21.73 8.44 16.69
N ALA A 119 -20.48 8.32 17.17
CA ALA A 119 -20.05 8.98 18.40
C ALA A 119 -20.09 10.53 18.28
N VAL A 120 -19.67 11.08 17.15
CA VAL A 120 -19.73 12.53 16.90
C VAL A 120 -21.19 13.01 16.88
N LYS A 121 -22.08 12.25 16.20
CA LYS A 121 -23.53 12.53 16.21
C LYS A 121 -24.10 12.60 17.61
N ASP A 122 -23.73 11.65 18.47
CA ASP A 122 -24.27 11.54 19.82
C ASP A 122 -23.76 12.62 20.77
N MET A 123 -22.55 13.14 20.53
CA MET A 123 -21.83 14.01 21.48
C MET A 123 -21.83 15.47 21.07
N TYR A 124 -21.90 15.80 19.78
CA TYR A 124 -21.73 17.17 19.28
C TYR A 124 -22.98 17.69 18.56
N SER A 125 -23.24 18.99 18.72
CA SER A 125 -24.39 19.65 18.11
C SER A 125 -24.09 21.06 17.58
N SER A 126 -22.91 21.59 17.82
CA SER A 126 -22.53 22.96 17.47
C SER A 126 -21.22 23.01 16.70
N TYR A 127 -21.12 23.91 15.73
CA TYR A 127 -19.90 24.19 14.98
C TYR A 127 -18.70 24.54 15.88
N LYS A 128 -18.93 24.98 17.10
CA LYS A 128 -17.89 25.33 18.07
C LYS A 128 -17.10 24.11 18.56
N ASP A 129 -17.64 22.92 18.37
CA ASP A 129 -16.98 21.65 18.70
C ASP A 129 -16.04 21.18 17.59
N PHE A 130 -16.00 21.88 16.46
CA PHE A 130 -15.24 21.55 15.25
C PHE A 130 -14.12 22.58 14.95
N PRO A 131 -13.03 22.20 14.29
CA PRO A 131 -12.75 20.84 13.83
C PRO A 131 -12.39 19.91 14.99
N VAL A 132 -12.68 18.61 14.84
CA VAL A 132 -12.26 17.58 15.79
C VAL A 132 -11.61 16.42 15.06
N THR A 133 -10.50 15.95 15.61
CA THR A 133 -9.81 14.75 15.15
C THR A 133 -9.74 13.73 16.28
N LEU A 134 -10.24 12.54 16.00
CA LEU A 134 -10.27 11.42 16.94
C LEU A 134 -9.49 10.24 16.34
N TYR A 135 -8.80 9.46 17.17
CA TYR A 135 -8.09 8.28 16.71
C TYR A 135 -8.09 7.14 17.73
N GLN A 136 -7.77 5.96 17.24
CA GLN A 136 -7.49 4.80 18.09
C GLN A 136 -6.30 4.01 17.54
N ILE A 137 -5.68 3.22 18.42
CA ILE A 137 -4.77 2.15 18.05
C ILE A 137 -5.46 0.85 18.48
N GLN A 138 -5.96 0.08 17.51
CA GLN A 138 -6.86 -1.03 17.74
C GLN A 138 -6.55 -2.21 16.83
N THR A 139 -6.80 -3.41 17.32
CA THR A 139 -6.78 -4.63 16.52
C THR A 139 -7.92 -4.61 15.51
N LYS A 140 -7.59 -4.88 14.25
CA LYS A 140 -8.53 -5.04 13.13
C LYS A 140 -8.55 -6.48 12.66
N TYR A 141 -9.66 -6.84 12.04
CA TYR A 141 -9.91 -8.21 11.57
C TYR A 141 -10.42 -8.17 10.14
N ARG A 142 -9.75 -8.90 9.24
CA ARG A 142 -10.18 -9.11 7.86
C ARG A 142 -10.00 -10.57 7.50
N ASP A 143 -11.03 -11.23 6.98
CA ASP A 143 -10.92 -12.63 6.57
C ASP A 143 -10.19 -12.74 5.22
N GLU A 144 -8.90 -12.48 5.29
CA GLU A 144 -8.02 -12.59 4.13
C GLU A 144 -8.04 -14.02 3.57
N GLU A 145 -8.38 -14.16 2.30
CA GLU A 145 -8.38 -15.46 1.63
C GLU A 145 -6.99 -16.10 1.64
N ARG A 146 -5.95 -15.29 1.36
CA ARG A 146 -4.56 -15.73 1.24
C ARG A 146 -3.62 -14.91 2.11
N PRO A 147 -3.65 -15.10 3.45
CA PRO A 147 -2.71 -14.43 4.33
C PRO A 147 -1.30 -14.90 4.02
N ARG A 148 -0.35 -13.98 3.91
CA ARG A 148 1.04 -14.27 3.49
C ARG A 148 2.04 -13.30 4.09
N ALA A 149 3.32 -13.62 3.93
CA ALA A 149 4.43 -12.77 4.35
C ALA A 149 4.39 -12.39 5.85
N GLY A 150 3.98 -13.33 6.72
CA GLY A 150 3.97 -13.12 8.17
C GLY A 150 2.94 -12.08 8.60
N ILE A 151 3.42 -11.03 9.27
CA ILE A 151 2.59 -9.90 9.75
C ILE A 151 2.47 -8.75 8.73
N LEU A 152 2.96 -8.92 7.49
CA LEU A 152 2.70 -7.95 6.41
C LEU A 152 1.23 -8.01 5.97
N ARG A 153 0.67 -9.22 5.82
CA ARG A 153 -0.71 -9.43 5.43
C ARG A 153 -1.35 -10.56 6.22
N GLY A 154 -2.03 -10.20 7.30
CA GLY A 154 -2.68 -11.12 8.21
C GLY A 154 -4.18 -10.89 8.33
N ARG A 155 -4.85 -11.81 9.05
CA ARG A 155 -6.28 -11.73 9.37
C ARG A 155 -6.56 -10.90 10.61
N GLU A 156 -5.56 -10.75 11.47
CA GLU A 156 -5.58 -9.95 12.69
C GLU A 156 -4.33 -9.06 12.70
N PHE A 157 -4.50 -7.76 12.83
CA PHE A 157 -3.40 -6.80 12.80
C PHE A 157 -3.74 -5.54 13.60
N VAL A 158 -2.71 -4.81 14.05
CA VAL A 158 -2.88 -3.55 14.78
C VAL A 158 -2.82 -2.39 13.78
N MET A 159 -3.84 -1.54 13.82
CA MET A 159 -3.94 -0.32 13.01
C MET A 159 -4.14 0.89 13.92
N LYS A 160 -3.50 2.01 13.59
CA LYS A 160 -3.95 3.33 14.00
C LYS A 160 -4.93 3.81 12.94
N ASP A 161 -6.14 4.04 13.31
CA ASP A 161 -7.15 4.68 12.48
C ASP A 161 -7.60 5.98 13.12
N SER A 162 -7.55 7.07 12.34
CA SER A 162 -7.87 8.42 12.75
C SER A 162 -8.91 9.00 11.81
N TYR A 163 -9.77 9.86 12.34
CA TYR A 163 -10.88 10.45 11.62
C TYR A 163 -10.99 11.92 11.99
N SER A 164 -10.98 12.79 10.98
CA SER A 164 -11.29 14.19 11.16
C SER A 164 -12.73 14.50 10.80
N PHE A 165 -13.31 15.46 11.51
CA PHE A 165 -14.62 16.02 11.21
C PHE A 165 -14.47 17.53 11.11
N ASP A 166 -14.90 18.10 9.99
CA ASP A 166 -14.73 19.51 9.66
C ASP A 166 -16.04 20.09 9.12
N MET A 167 -16.29 21.38 9.39
CA MET A 167 -17.54 22.03 8.96
C MET A 167 -17.52 22.46 7.49
N SER A 168 -16.37 22.38 6.80
CA SER A 168 -16.19 22.75 5.39
C SER A 168 -15.20 21.86 4.68
N ASP A 169 -15.28 21.85 3.33
CA ASP A 169 -14.33 21.11 2.50
C ASP A 169 -12.91 21.70 2.61
N ALA A 170 -12.77 23.02 2.83
CA ALA A 170 -11.47 23.64 3.11
C ALA A 170 -10.89 23.16 4.45
N GLY A 171 -11.72 23.01 5.49
CA GLY A 171 -11.28 22.43 6.76
C GLY A 171 -10.86 20.96 6.62
N LEU A 172 -11.58 20.18 5.81
CA LEU A 172 -11.18 18.80 5.48
C LEU A 172 -9.81 18.76 4.82
N GLU A 173 -9.55 19.65 3.86
CA GLU A 173 -8.23 19.76 3.21
C GLU A 173 -7.13 20.07 4.23
N GLU A 174 -7.36 21.03 5.14
CA GLU A 174 -6.39 21.35 6.19
C GLU A 174 -6.13 20.16 7.12
N SER A 175 -7.18 19.41 7.48
CA SER A 175 -7.07 18.22 8.31
C SER A 175 -6.32 17.09 7.57
N TYR A 176 -6.54 16.94 6.27
CA TYR A 176 -5.84 16.01 5.40
C TYR A 176 -4.34 16.31 5.34
N GLN A 177 -3.96 17.56 5.09
CA GLN A 177 -2.55 17.98 5.03
C GLN A 177 -1.84 17.80 6.38
N ARG A 178 -2.50 18.10 7.49
CA ARG A 178 -1.94 17.85 8.83
C ARG A 178 -1.64 16.37 9.08
N HIS A 179 -2.52 15.47 8.65
CA HIS A 179 -2.29 14.02 8.75
C HIS A 179 -1.18 13.55 7.81
N ARG A 180 -1.15 14.07 6.59
CA ARG A 180 -0.11 13.78 5.61
C ARG A 180 1.28 14.10 6.18
N GLU A 181 1.46 15.29 6.74
CA GLU A 181 2.72 15.71 7.38
C GLU A 181 3.04 14.87 8.63
N ALA A 182 2.04 14.54 9.45
CA ALA A 182 2.24 13.67 10.61
C ALA A 182 2.73 12.27 10.19
N TYR A 183 2.19 11.70 9.11
CA TYR A 183 2.61 10.41 8.57
C TYR A 183 4.04 10.46 8.05
N GLN A 184 4.43 11.54 7.37
CA GLN A 184 5.83 11.74 6.96
C GLN A 184 6.76 11.73 8.18
N ARG A 185 6.43 12.49 9.24
CA ARG A 185 7.24 12.51 10.48
C ARG A 185 7.30 11.14 11.15
N ILE A 186 6.20 10.37 11.19
CA ILE A 186 6.19 9.01 11.72
C ILE A 186 7.17 8.13 10.95
N LEU A 187 7.10 8.12 9.62
CA LEU A 187 7.94 7.27 8.77
C LEU A 187 9.41 7.71 8.82
N ASP A 188 9.68 9.01 8.82
CA ASP A 188 11.03 9.57 8.94
C ASP A 188 11.67 9.20 10.29
N ARG A 189 10.95 9.34 11.41
CA ARG A 189 11.39 8.93 12.75
C ARG A 189 11.69 7.44 12.81
N LEU A 190 10.87 6.62 12.20
CA LEU A 190 11.08 5.18 12.10
C LEU A 190 12.22 4.83 11.14
N GLY A 191 12.62 5.75 10.27
CA GLY A 191 13.63 5.55 9.25
C GLY A 191 13.17 4.58 8.15
N VAL A 192 11.90 4.62 7.80
CA VAL A 192 11.30 3.87 6.68
C VAL A 192 11.57 4.64 5.38
N GLU A 193 12.05 3.95 4.36
CA GLU A 193 12.11 4.47 2.99
C GLU A 193 10.73 4.31 2.35
N TYR A 194 10.13 5.42 1.92
CA TYR A 194 8.76 5.41 1.39
C TYR A 194 8.56 6.40 0.24
N VAL A 195 7.46 6.20 -0.48
CA VAL A 195 6.95 7.11 -1.51
C VAL A 195 5.48 7.39 -1.20
N ILE A 196 5.02 8.62 -1.44
CA ILE A 196 3.61 8.98 -1.35
C ILE A 196 3.04 8.90 -2.77
N CYS A 197 2.06 8.02 -2.96
CA CYS A 197 1.45 7.78 -4.25
C CYS A 197 0.01 8.26 -4.27
N ALA A 198 -0.39 8.97 -5.32
CA ALA A 198 -1.80 9.16 -5.61
C ALA A 198 -2.48 7.80 -5.77
N ALA A 199 -3.66 7.65 -5.18
CA ALA A 199 -4.42 6.40 -5.16
C ALA A 199 -5.89 6.64 -5.51
N THR A 200 -6.59 5.57 -5.86
CA THR A 200 -8.05 5.59 -5.99
C THR A 200 -8.70 5.41 -4.63
N SER A 201 -9.85 6.05 -4.39
CA SER A 201 -10.56 5.94 -3.11
C SER A 201 -11.38 4.64 -2.99
N GLY A 202 -11.67 3.96 -4.09
CA GLY A 202 -12.40 2.69 -4.17
C GLY A 202 -13.70 2.69 -3.35
N ALA A 203 -14.04 1.56 -2.74
CA ALA A 203 -15.23 1.39 -1.91
C ALA A 203 -15.31 2.33 -0.69
N MET A 204 -14.20 2.92 -0.25
CA MET A 204 -14.21 3.94 0.81
C MET A 204 -14.94 5.20 0.36
N GLY A 205 -14.87 5.54 -0.92
CA GLY A 205 -15.41 6.76 -1.52
C GLY A 205 -14.57 8.00 -1.15
N GLY A 206 -14.96 9.14 -1.71
CA GLY A 206 -14.29 10.41 -1.46
C GLY A 206 -13.67 11.01 -2.72
N SER A 207 -13.11 12.22 -2.58
CA SER A 207 -12.60 13.02 -3.70
C SER A 207 -11.11 12.86 -3.96
N ALA A 208 -10.34 12.41 -2.97
CA ALA A 208 -8.89 12.24 -3.07
C ALA A 208 -8.40 11.21 -2.05
N SER A 209 -7.35 10.48 -2.42
CA SER A 209 -6.61 9.63 -1.50
C SER A 209 -5.14 9.52 -1.88
N GLU A 210 -4.29 9.28 -0.88
CA GLU A 210 -2.87 9.01 -1.06
C GLU A 210 -2.44 7.82 -0.22
N GLU A 211 -1.61 6.98 -0.78
CA GLU A 211 -0.97 5.86 -0.10
C GLU A 211 0.49 6.15 0.21
N PHE A 212 0.91 5.74 1.39
CA PHE A 212 2.31 5.73 1.80
C PHE A 212 2.86 4.32 1.57
N LEU A 213 3.65 4.16 0.52
CA LEU A 213 4.23 2.88 0.11
C LEU A 213 5.68 2.79 0.56
N ALA A 214 5.98 1.87 1.47
CA ALA A 214 7.36 1.54 1.80
C ALA A 214 8.01 0.79 0.64
N VAL A 215 9.14 1.29 0.15
CA VAL A 215 9.83 0.71 -1.00
C VAL A 215 10.38 -0.66 -0.64
N SER A 216 10.00 -1.69 -1.41
CA SER A 216 10.44 -3.07 -1.17
C SER A 216 10.19 -3.95 -2.40
N ASP A 217 11.20 -4.71 -2.81
CA ASP A 217 11.07 -5.69 -3.90
C ASP A 217 10.05 -6.81 -3.58
N ASN A 218 9.77 -7.03 -2.30
CA ASN A 218 8.76 -7.97 -1.82
C ASN A 218 7.38 -7.33 -1.63
N GLY A 219 7.19 -6.07 -2.05
CA GLY A 219 5.92 -5.36 -2.01
C GLY A 219 4.86 -6.02 -2.89
N GLU A 220 3.60 -5.87 -2.52
CA GLU A 220 2.46 -6.39 -3.29
C GLU A 220 1.97 -5.38 -4.33
N ASP A 221 2.11 -4.09 -4.03
CA ASP A 221 1.63 -3.01 -4.86
C ASP A 221 2.70 -2.56 -5.85
N THR A 222 2.29 -2.35 -7.08
CA THR A 222 3.14 -1.76 -8.11
C THR A 222 2.81 -0.29 -8.24
N PHE A 223 3.81 0.54 -8.14
CA PHE A 223 3.67 1.98 -8.33
C PHE A 223 4.68 2.50 -9.35
N VAL A 224 4.40 3.68 -9.87
CA VAL A 224 5.31 4.41 -10.75
C VAL A 224 5.86 5.62 -10.04
N ARG A 225 7.06 6.03 -10.44
CA ARG A 225 7.63 7.33 -10.12
C ARG A 225 8.30 7.94 -11.37
N ALA A 226 8.24 9.25 -11.45
CA ALA A 226 8.90 9.98 -12.51
C ALA A 226 10.42 9.97 -12.32
N THR A 227 11.16 9.95 -13.44
CA THR A 227 12.64 10.08 -13.41
C THR A 227 13.07 11.51 -13.06
N GLU A 228 12.20 12.49 -13.29
CA GLU A 228 12.43 13.90 -13.00
C GLU A 228 11.20 14.47 -12.27
N GLY A 229 11.40 15.02 -11.07
CA GLY A 229 10.32 15.60 -10.27
C GLY A 229 9.68 14.63 -9.25
N PRO A 230 8.66 15.08 -8.50
CA PRO A 230 8.10 14.37 -7.36
C PRO A 230 6.94 13.42 -7.70
N TYR A 231 6.52 13.31 -8.97
CA TYR A 231 5.36 12.50 -9.32
C TYR A 231 5.54 11.02 -8.97
N ALA A 232 4.59 10.49 -8.23
CA ALA A 232 4.44 9.06 -7.98
C ALA A 232 2.95 8.72 -7.86
N ALA A 233 2.57 7.54 -8.33
CA ALA A 233 1.19 7.07 -8.29
C ALA A 233 1.14 5.54 -8.31
N ASN A 234 0.09 4.97 -7.73
CA ASN A 234 -0.27 3.59 -8.02
C ASN A 234 -0.56 3.43 -9.51
N VAL A 235 -0.28 2.27 -10.08
CA VAL A 235 -0.48 2.03 -11.50
C VAL A 235 -1.91 2.38 -11.91
N GLU A 236 -2.89 2.05 -11.07
CA GLU A 236 -4.32 2.32 -11.32
C GLU A 236 -4.65 3.83 -11.36
N ALA A 237 -3.89 4.66 -10.65
CA ALA A 237 -4.11 6.10 -10.55
C ALA A 237 -3.26 6.93 -11.52
N VAL A 238 -2.45 6.30 -12.36
CA VAL A 238 -1.64 7.02 -13.37
C VAL A 238 -2.53 7.66 -14.41
N VAL A 239 -2.36 8.96 -14.63
CA VAL A 239 -2.99 9.69 -15.72
C VAL A 239 -2.09 9.61 -16.95
N THR A 240 -2.60 8.99 -18.02
CA THR A 240 -1.88 8.83 -19.28
C THR A 240 -1.75 10.17 -19.99
N GLN A 241 -0.56 10.50 -20.47
CA GLN A 241 -0.38 11.69 -21.32
C GLN A 241 -1.18 11.55 -22.63
N PRO A 242 -2.07 12.52 -22.95
CA PRO A 242 -2.82 12.49 -24.20
C PRO A 242 -1.90 12.48 -25.44
N GLY A 243 -2.36 11.84 -26.48
CA GLY A 243 -1.74 11.92 -27.80
C GLY A 243 -1.73 13.36 -28.34
N VAL A 244 -0.92 13.59 -29.36
CA VAL A 244 -0.86 14.89 -30.03
C VAL A 244 -1.93 14.92 -31.12
N GLU A 245 -2.87 15.87 -31.02
CA GLU A 245 -3.86 16.11 -32.06
C GLU A 245 -3.20 16.53 -33.39
N ARG A 246 -3.73 16.07 -34.51
CA ARG A 246 -3.24 16.38 -35.85
C ARG A 246 -4.37 16.93 -36.72
N PRO A 247 -4.07 17.84 -37.66
CA PRO A 247 -5.07 18.31 -38.60
C PRO A 247 -5.64 17.17 -39.46
N LEU A 248 -6.97 17.07 -39.54
CA LEU A 248 -7.64 16.02 -40.29
C LEU A 248 -7.33 16.07 -41.81
N GLU A 249 -6.99 17.25 -42.33
CA GLU A 249 -6.62 17.44 -43.74
C GLU A 249 -5.28 16.76 -44.09
N GLN A 250 -4.47 16.44 -43.09
CA GLN A 250 -3.18 15.75 -43.26
C GLN A 250 -3.28 14.23 -43.00
N ALA A 251 -4.46 13.75 -42.61
CA ALA A 251 -4.66 12.34 -42.32
C ALA A 251 -4.54 11.50 -43.60
N PRO A 252 -3.87 10.34 -43.56
CA PRO A 252 -3.76 9.44 -44.70
C PRO A 252 -5.15 8.96 -45.12
N GLU A 253 -5.28 8.55 -46.38
CA GLU A 253 -6.50 7.92 -46.89
C GLU A 253 -6.70 6.56 -46.19
N ALA A 254 -7.93 6.26 -45.78
CA ALA A 254 -8.25 4.97 -45.18
C ALA A 254 -8.35 3.90 -46.30
N VAL A 255 -7.48 2.88 -46.22
CA VAL A 255 -7.40 1.81 -47.20
C VAL A 255 -7.66 0.46 -46.50
N GLU A 256 -8.63 -0.28 -47.04
CA GLU A 256 -8.96 -1.62 -46.58
C GLU A 256 -8.11 -2.68 -47.29
N TYR A 257 -7.59 -3.63 -46.48
CA TYR A 257 -6.78 -4.75 -46.97
C TYR A 257 -7.35 -6.06 -46.52
N GLU A 258 -7.26 -7.07 -47.41
CA GLU A 258 -7.41 -8.47 -47.03
C GLU A 258 -6.14 -8.91 -46.29
N THR A 259 -6.28 -9.39 -45.07
CA THR A 259 -5.19 -9.70 -44.12
C THR A 259 -5.35 -11.13 -43.60
N PRO A 260 -5.08 -12.12 -44.42
CA PRO A 260 -5.33 -13.53 -44.08
C PRO A 260 -4.49 -13.95 -42.85
N ASN A 261 -5.12 -14.65 -41.91
CA ASN A 261 -4.53 -15.16 -40.66
C ASN A 261 -3.91 -14.05 -39.77
N ALA A 262 -4.42 -12.83 -39.82
CA ALA A 262 -3.92 -11.68 -39.02
C ALA A 262 -4.87 -11.29 -37.87
N GLU A 263 -5.37 -12.26 -37.10
CA GLU A 263 -6.27 -12.04 -35.96
C GLU A 263 -5.59 -11.39 -34.75
N THR A 264 -4.27 -11.48 -34.65
CA THR A 264 -3.49 -10.91 -33.56
C THR A 264 -2.68 -9.70 -34.02
N ILE A 265 -2.37 -8.79 -33.12
CA ILE A 265 -1.54 -7.60 -33.42
C ILE A 265 -0.18 -8.00 -34.01
N GLU A 266 0.45 -9.06 -33.48
CA GLU A 266 1.73 -9.55 -33.99
C GLU A 266 1.61 -10.04 -35.44
N ALA A 267 0.56 -10.83 -35.75
CA ALA A 267 0.31 -11.34 -37.10
C ALA A 267 -0.04 -10.18 -38.06
N LEU A 268 -0.82 -9.19 -37.61
CA LEU A 268 -1.15 -7.99 -38.38
C LEU A 268 0.11 -7.19 -38.71
N VAL A 269 0.99 -6.95 -37.76
CA VAL A 269 2.26 -6.24 -37.98
C VAL A 269 3.16 -7.00 -38.95
N GLN A 270 3.27 -8.32 -38.82
CA GLN A 270 4.06 -9.15 -39.73
C GLN A 270 3.49 -9.11 -41.16
N TRP A 271 2.15 -9.19 -41.30
CA TRP A 271 1.49 -9.05 -42.58
C TRP A 271 1.76 -7.67 -43.20
N ALA A 272 1.55 -6.57 -42.46
CA ALA A 272 1.74 -5.23 -42.92
C ALA A 272 3.18 -4.96 -43.41
N GLN A 273 4.18 -5.42 -42.64
CA GLN A 273 5.59 -5.34 -43.04
C GLN A 273 5.88 -6.16 -44.32
N SER A 274 5.32 -7.37 -44.45
CA SER A 274 5.50 -8.22 -45.64
C SER A 274 4.80 -7.64 -46.87
N ALA A 275 3.68 -6.97 -46.71
CA ALA A 275 2.93 -6.26 -47.74
C ALA A 275 3.54 -4.92 -48.12
N GLY A 276 4.58 -4.43 -47.38
CA GLY A 276 5.23 -3.15 -47.65
C GLY A 276 4.43 -1.94 -47.18
N VAL A 277 3.48 -2.13 -46.26
CA VAL A 277 2.75 -1.05 -45.60
C VAL A 277 3.70 -0.29 -44.68
N THR A 278 3.69 1.04 -44.73
CA THR A 278 4.55 1.90 -43.92
C THR A 278 3.72 2.98 -43.23
N VAL A 279 4.17 3.40 -42.06
CA VAL A 279 3.64 4.57 -41.33
C VAL A 279 4.75 5.58 -41.21
N GLU A 280 4.55 6.79 -41.72
CA GLU A 280 5.55 7.89 -41.73
C GLU A 280 6.93 7.40 -42.25
N ASP A 281 6.93 6.71 -43.42
CA ASP A 281 8.12 6.16 -44.08
C ASP A 281 8.94 5.13 -43.28
N ARG A 282 8.38 4.55 -42.23
CA ARG A 282 8.97 3.44 -41.47
C ARG A 282 8.09 2.19 -41.50
N PRO A 283 8.65 1.00 -41.20
CA PRO A 283 7.86 -0.21 -41.04
C PRO A 283 6.82 -0.07 -39.93
N VAL A 284 5.65 -0.67 -40.13
CA VAL A 284 4.56 -0.74 -39.15
C VAL A 284 5.05 -1.41 -37.86
N ALA A 285 4.71 -0.80 -36.72
CA ALA A 285 4.92 -1.36 -35.38
C ALA A 285 3.56 -1.61 -34.69
N ALA A 286 3.56 -2.36 -33.59
CA ALA A 286 2.34 -2.61 -32.82
C ALA A 286 1.66 -1.32 -32.33
N ALA A 287 2.44 -0.28 -32.02
CA ALA A 287 1.95 1.04 -31.60
C ALA A 287 1.17 1.79 -32.70
N ASP A 288 1.28 1.36 -33.97
CA ASP A 288 0.52 1.96 -35.08
C ASP A 288 -0.84 1.26 -35.28
N THR A 289 -1.10 0.18 -34.55
CA THR A 289 -2.36 -0.56 -34.63
C THR A 289 -3.29 -0.19 -33.47
N LEU A 290 -4.59 -0.37 -33.68
CA LEU A 290 -5.62 -0.08 -32.68
C LEU A 290 -6.39 -1.36 -32.35
N LYS A 291 -6.38 -1.73 -31.06
CA LYS A 291 -7.21 -2.81 -30.53
C LYS A 291 -8.59 -2.27 -30.17
N CYS A 292 -9.61 -3.06 -30.36
CA CYS A 292 -10.93 -2.83 -29.83
C CYS A 292 -11.31 -3.96 -28.87
N LEU A 293 -11.32 -3.66 -27.57
CA LEU A 293 -11.78 -4.57 -26.53
C LEU A 293 -13.26 -4.32 -26.23
N LEU A 294 -14.08 -5.37 -26.27
CA LEU A 294 -15.48 -5.28 -25.92
C LEU A 294 -15.69 -5.62 -24.44
N VAL A 295 -16.42 -4.75 -23.75
CA VAL A 295 -16.76 -4.88 -22.33
C VAL A 295 -18.23 -4.62 -22.10
N LYS A 296 -18.75 -5.10 -20.96
CA LYS A 296 -20.06 -4.74 -20.43
C LYS A 296 -19.89 -3.93 -19.17
N ILE A 297 -20.53 -2.77 -19.11
CA ILE A 297 -20.47 -1.84 -17.99
C ILE A 297 -21.86 -1.81 -17.34
N THR A 298 -21.94 -2.17 -16.04
CA THR A 298 -23.15 -2.20 -15.26
C THR A 298 -23.18 -1.04 -14.27
N GLN A 299 -24.10 -0.09 -14.45
CA GLN A 299 -24.26 1.02 -13.50
C GLN A 299 -24.91 0.52 -12.19
N PRO A 300 -24.57 1.13 -11.03
CA PRO A 300 -25.20 0.77 -9.77
C PRO A 300 -26.73 0.81 -9.84
N GLY A 301 -27.35 -0.33 -9.55
CA GLY A 301 -28.81 -0.47 -9.60
C GLY A 301 -29.43 -0.65 -10.98
N ALA A 302 -28.64 -0.75 -12.05
CA ALA A 302 -29.10 -1.15 -13.37
C ALA A 302 -29.34 -2.67 -13.44
N GLU A 303 -30.42 -3.07 -14.13
CA GLU A 303 -30.72 -4.50 -14.38
C GLU A 303 -29.97 -5.06 -15.59
N GLU A 304 -29.55 -4.21 -16.52
CA GLU A 304 -28.86 -4.58 -17.75
C GLU A 304 -27.51 -3.87 -17.87
N ALA A 305 -26.50 -4.58 -18.34
CA ALA A 305 -25.18 -4.04 -18.66
C ALA A 305 -25.18 -3.37 -20.04
N GLU A 306 -24.50 -2.23 -20.15
CA GLU A 306 -24.26 -1.53 -21.41
C GLU A 306 -23.03 -2.10 -22.09
N LEU A 307 -23.13 -2.50 -23.39
CA LEU A 307 -22.00 -2.91 -24.19
C LEU A 307 -21.18 -1.69 -24.61
N ALA A 308 -19.86 -1.75 -24.44
CA ALA A 308 -18.95 -0.69 -24.84
C ALA A 308 -17.69 -1.26 -25.51
N GLY A 309 -17.14 -0.48 -26.46
CA GLY A 309 -15.83 -0.74 -27.06
C GLY A 309 -14.76 0.13 -26.41
N ILE A 310 -13.67 -0.50 -25.96
CA ILE A 310 -12.49 0.19 -25.43
C ILE A 310 -11.39 0.17 -26.49
N LEU A 311 -11.00 1.33 -26.96
CA LEU A 311 -9.93 1.47 -27.97
C LEU A 311 -8.58 1.68 -27.28
N LEU A 312 -7.62 0.81 -27.60
CA LEU A 312 -6.27 0.83 -27.04
C LEU A 312 -5.23 0.78 -28.16
N PRO A 313 -4.08 1.47 -28.04
CA PRO A 313 -2.94 1.21 -28.92
C PRO A 313 -2.57 -0.27 -28.91
N GLY A 314 -2.25 -0.85 -30.07
CA GLY A 314 -2.06 -2.28 -30.22
C GLY A 314 -0.84 -2.82 -29.48
N ASP A 315 0.13 -1.98 -29.14
CA ASP A 315 1.28 -2.36 -28.31
C ASP A 315 0.95 -2.46 -26.81
N ARG A 316 -0.28 -2.10 -26.38
CA ARG A 316 -0.69 -2.12 -24.97
C ARG A 316 -1.65 -3.27 -24.70
N GLU A 317 -1.51 -3.89 -23.51
CA GLU A 317 -2.54 -4.79 -22.98
C GLU A 317 -3.52 -4.00 -22.10
N VAL A 318 -4.73 -4.55 -21.94
CA VAL A 318 -5.67 -3.98 -20.99
C VAL A 318 -5.23 -4.31 -19.55
N ASP A 319 -5.20 -3.31 -18.70
CA ASP A 319 -5.09 -3.48 -17.26
C ASP A 319 -6.50 -3.39 -16.66
N MET A 320 -7.05 -4.53 -16.24
CA MET A 320 -8.42 -4.60 -15.71
C MET A 320 -8.62 -3.75 -14.47
N LYS A 321 -7.61 -3.61 -13.62
CA LYS A 321 -7.72 -2.76 -12.43
C LYS A 321 -7.82 -1.28 -12.79
N ARG A 322 -7.03 -0.83 -13.78
CA ARG A 322 -7.15 0.54 -14.30
C ARG A 322 -8.51 0.78 -14.92
N LEU A 323 -9.00 -0.19 -15.69
CA LEU A 323 -10.32 -0.14 -16.32
C LEU A 323 -11.43 -0.08 -15.26
N GLU A 324 -11.39 -0.97 -14.25
CA GLU A 324 -12.32 -0.98 -13.13
C GLU A 324 -12.32 0.36 -12.38
N ALA A 325 -11.14 0.87 -12.03
CA ALA A 325 -10.99 2.17 -11.36
C ALA A 325 -11.57 3.33 -12.21
N SER A 326 -11.43 3.27 -13.52
CA SER A 326 -11.90 4.34 -14.43
C SER A 326 -13.42 4.36 -14.62
N VAL A 327 -14.11 3.28 -14.35
CA VAL A 327 -15.58 3.19 -14.48
C VAL A 327 -16.31 3.28 -13.15
N GLU A 328 -15.61 3.25 -12.02
CA GLU A 328 -16.25 3.35 -10.69
C GLU A 328 -17.27 4.50 -10.62
N PRO A 329 -18.45 4.28 -10.01
CA PRO A 329 -18.86 3.11 -9.23
C PRO A 329 -19.54 2.00 -10.05
N ALA A 330 -19.43 2.01 -11.38
CA ALA A 330 -19.95 0.94 -12.24
C ALA A 330 -19.05 -0.30 -12.19
N GLU A 331 -19.64 -1.46 -12.44
CA GLU A 331 -18.90 -2.72 -12.62
C GLU A 331 -18.58 -2.95 -14.10
N VAL A 332 -17.44 -3.57 -14.41
CA VAL A 332 -17.05 -3.89 -15.78
C VAL A 332 -16.61 -5.34 -15.91
N GLU A 333 -17.06 -6.01 -16.96
CA GLU A 333 -16.65 -7.35 -17.32
C GLU A 333 -16.36 -7.46 -18.83
N LEU A 334 -15.52 -8.41 -19.22
CA LEU A 334 -15.26 -8.67 -20.64
C LEU A 334 -16.51 -9.24 -21.33
N ALA A 335 -16.75 -8.83 -22.57
CA ALA A 335 -17.83 -9.39 -23.37
C ALA A 335 -17.65 -10.91 -23.59
N SER A 336 -18.71 -11.64 -23.44
CA SER A 336 -18.76 -13.09 -23.56
C SER A 336 -18.99 -13.54 -25.02
N GLU A 337 -18.78 -14.83 -25.29
CA GLU A 337 -19.13 -15.42 -26.61
C GLU A 337 -20.61 -15.27 -26.97
N GLU A 338 -21.47 -15.14 -25.98
CA GLU A 338 -22.90 -14.90 -26.19
C GLU A 338 -23.18 -13.48 -26.67
N ASP A 339 -22.43 -12.50 -26.15
CA ASP A 339 -22.53 -11.09 -26.57
C ASP A 339 -22.14 -10.95 -28.05
N PHE A 340 -21.10 -11.64 -28.51
CA PHE A 340 -20.74 -11.69 -29.93
C PHE A 340 -21.82 -12.36 -30.79
N LYS A 341 -22.44 -13.44 -30.33
CA LYS A 341 -23.52 -14.12 -31.07
C LYS A 341 -24.78 -13.24 -31.19
N ASN A 342 -25.08 -12.49 -30.14
CA ASN A 342 -26.26 -11.62 -30.11
C ASN A 342 -26.04 -10.34 -30.94
N ASN A 343 -24.78 -10.01 -31.26
CA ASN A 343 -24.40 -8.83 -32.04
C ASN A 343 -23.59 -9.24 -33.29
N PRO A 344 -24.21 -9.74 -34.35
CA PRO A 344 -23.51 -10.29 -35.51
C PRO A 344 -22.61 -9.31 -36.28
N PHE A 345 -22.72 -8.02 -36.04
CA PHE A 345 -21.84 -6.98 -36.57
C PHE A 345 -20.47 -6.95 -35.87
N LEU A 346 -20.34 -7.61 -34.71
CA LEU A 346 -19.08 -7.74 -33.98
C LEU A 346 -18.31 -8.94 -34.48
N VAL A 347 -17.37 -8.73 -35.35
CA VAL A 347 -16.53 -9.81 -35.90
C VAL A 347 -15.34 -10.03 -34.98
N LYS A 348 -15.39 -11.09 -34.15
CA LYS A 348 -14.34 -11.40 -33.20
C LYS A 348 -12.96 -11.48 -33.87
N GLY A 349 -11.98 -10.78 -33.31
CA GLY A 349 -10.62 -10.63 -33.87
C GLY A 349 -10.47 -9.50 -34.87
N TYR A 350 -11.58 -8.95 -35.40
CA TYR A 350 -11.58 -7.92 -36.45
C TYR A 350 -12.53 -6.76 -36.15
N VAL A 351 -12.98 -6.60 -34.92
CA VAL A 351 -13.86 -5.49 -34.50
C VAL A 351 -13.12 -4.17 -34.65
N GLY A 352 -13.74 -3.23 -35.38
CA GLY A 352 -13.28 -1.88 -35.56
C GLY A 352 -14.25 -0.83 -34.97
N PRO A 353 -13.79 0.41 -34.74
CA PRO A 353 -14.65 1.46 -34.16
C PRO A 353 -15.76 1.92 -35.12
N ARG A 354 -15.63 1.71 -36.44
CA ARG A 354 -16.67 2.07 -37.42
C ARG A 354 -17.98 1.34 -37.18
N SER A 355 -17.89 0.04 -36.98
CA SER A 355 -19.06 -0.79 -36.72
C SER A 355 -19.74 -0.43 -35.41
N LEU A 356 -18.95 -0.15 -34.37
CA LEU A 356 -19.51 0.30 -33.09
C LEU A 356 -20.29 1.61 -33.22
N ASN A 357 -19.71 2.63 -33.89
CA ASN A 357 -20.40 3.89 -34.14
C ASN A 357 -21.66 3.70 -35.02
N ALA A 358 -21.61 2.79 -36.02
CA ALA A 358 -22.75 2.54 -36.90
C ALA A 358 -23.94 1.85 -36.20
N HIS A 359 -23.70 1.20 -35.05
CA HIS A 359 -24.71 0.49 -34.26
C HIS A 359 -24.96 1.13 -32.88
N ASP A 360 -24.58 2.38 -32.72
CA ASP A 360 -24.78 3.16 -31.47
C ASP A 360 -24.19 2.48 -30.22
N VAL A 361 -23.11 1.68 -30.38
CA VAL A 361 -22.37 1.11 -29.27
C VAL A 361 -21.40 2.16 -28.75
N LYS A 362 -21.39 2.36 -27.45
CA LYS A 362 -20.51 3.32 -26.76
C LYS A 362 -19.03 3.01 -27.03
N VAL A 363 -18.27 4.01 -27.42
CA VAL A 363 -16.84 3.91 -27.73
C VAL A 363 -16.03 4.78 -26.78
N LEU A 364 -15.22 4.14 -25.95
CA LEU A 364 -14.28 4.81 -25.06
C LEU A 364 -12.85 4.56 -25.53
N ALA A 365 -11.99 5.55 -25.45
CA ALA A 365 -10.64 5.45 -25.98
C ALA A 365 -9.56 5.76 -24.95
N ASP A 366 -8.42 5.08 -25.07
CA ASP A 366 -7.19 5.49 -24.39
C ASP A 366 -6.85 6.94 -24.74
N PRO A 367 -6.35 7.75 -23.79
CA PRO A 367 -6.01 9.16 -24.03
C PRO A 367 -5.01 9.41 -25.16
N ARG A 368 -4.30 8.40 -25.64
CA ARG A 368 -3.40 8.52 -26.82
C ARG A 368 -4.16 8.55 -28.14
N VAL A 369 -5.42 8.12 -28.16
CA VAL A 369 -6.28 8.09 -29.36
C VAL A 369 -7.05 9.39 -29.45
N VAL A 370 -6.44 10.42 -30.04
CA VAL A 370 -6.99 11.77 -30.14
C VAL A 370 -7.29 12.16 -31.59
N SER A 371 -7.99 13.27 -31.81
CA SER A 371 -8.35 13.79 -33.14
C SER A 371 -7.15 13.85 -34.07
N GLY A 372 -7.31 13.30 -35.27
CA GLY A 372 -6.28 13.26 -36.29
C GLY A 372 -5.22 12.16 -36.15
N THR A 373 -5.26 11.34 -35.09
CA THR A 373 -4.42 10.15 -35.03
C THR A 373 -4.97 9.06 -35.93
N SER A 374 -4.08 8.43 -36.71
CA SER A 374 -4.43 7.40 -37.70
C SER A 374 -3.85 6.05 -37.30
N TRP A 375 -4.61 4.98 -37.52
CA TRP A 375 -4.35 3.66 -37.01
C TRP A 375 -4.61 2.56 -38.02
N ILE A 376 -4.01 1.40 -37.81
CA ILE A 376 -4.40 0.16 -38.47
C ILE A 376 -5.32 -0.59 -37.53
N ALA A 377 -6.56 -0.84 -37.91
CA ALA A 377 -7.59 -1.45 -37.07
C ALA A 377 -8.41 -2.49 -37.84
N GLY A 378 -9.19 -3.30 -37.11
CA GLY A 378 -10.14 -4.24 -37.72
C GLY A 378 -11.14 -3.54 -38.62
N ALA A 379 -11.49 -4.19 -39.75
CA ALA A 379 -12.43 -3.69 -40.73
C ALA A 379 -13.85 -4.27 -40.57
N ASP A 380 -14.16 -4.87 -39.42
CA ASP A 380 -15.45 -5.49 -39.13
C ASP A 380 -15.82 -6.65 -40.07
N ALA A 381 -14.82 -7.22 -40.73
CA ALA A 381 -14.92 -8.39 -41.62
C ALA A 381 -13.78 -9.38 -41.35
N VAL A 382 -14.09 -10.68 -41.46
CA VAL A 382 -13.09 -11.74 -41.25
C VAL A 382 -11.92 -11.52 -42.21
N GLU A 383 -10.68 -11.55 -41.67
CA GLU A 383 -9.45 -11.38 -42.44
C GLU A 383 -9.33 -10.02 -43.16
N HIS A 384 -9.93 -8.94 -42.58
CA HIS A 384 -9.80 -7.61 -43.14
C HIS A 384 -9.41 -6.59 -42.08
N HIS A 385 -8.51 -5.67 -42.46
CA HIS A 385 -8.12 -4.51 -41.65
C HIS A 385 -8.11 -3.24 -42.48
N VAL A 386 -8.26 -2.08 -41.83
CA VAL A 386 -8.16 -0.74 -42.43
C VAL A 386 -6.87 -0.08 -41.96
N ASP A 387 -6.02 0.35 -42.88
CA ASP A 387 -4.89 1.24 -42.65
C ASP A 387 -5.33 2.70 -42.84
N GLY A 388 -4.78 3.61 -42.05
CA GLY A 388 -5.10 5.04 -42.11
C GLY A 388 -6.45 5.41 -41.51
N LEU A 389 -7.03 4.52 -40.68
CA LEU A 389 -8.28 4.79 -39.96
C LEU A 389 -8.08 5.93 -38.96
N THR A 390 -8.72 7.07 -39.17
CA THR A 390 -8.41 8.32 -38.48
C THR A 390 -9.54 8.73 -37.53
N MET A 391 -9.19 8.95 -36.24
CA MET A 391 -10.11 9.49 -35.23
C MET A 391 -10.57 10.92 -35.61
N GLY A 392 -11.87 11.18 -35.51
CA GLY A 392 -12.50 12.45 -35.87
C GLY A 392 -12.90 12.56 -37.35
N ARG A 393 -12.38 11.70 -38.24
CA ARG A 393 -12.80 11.59 -39.63
C ARG A 393 -13.61 10.31 -39.88
N ASP A 394 -13.08 9.16 -39.48
CA ASP A 394 -13.63 7.83 -39.81
C ASP A 394 -14.41 7.22 -38.68
N PHE A 395 -14.13 7.61 -37.46
CA PHE A 395 -14.83 7.21 -36.24
C PHE A 395 -14.76 8.31 -35.18
N THR A 396 -15.67 8.22 -34.21
CA THR A 396 -15.73 9.11 -33.05
C THR A 396 -15.67 8.32 -31.76
N VAL A 397 -15.33 8.98 -30.65
CA VAL A 397 -15.35 8.41 -29.31
C VAL A 397 -16.28 9.19 -28.42
N ASP A 398 -16.96 8.50 -27.49
CA ASP A 398 -17.88 9.10 -26.52
C ASP A 398 -17.15 9.62 -25.27
N GLY A 399 -15.91 9.22 -25.09
CA GLY A 399 -15.06 9.66 -23.97
C GLY A 399 -13.71 8.97 -23.96
N TYR A 400 -12.90 9.37 -22.95
CA TYR A 400 -11.60 8.75 -22.71
C TYR A 400 -11.64 7.88 -21.46
N ILE A 401 -10.75 6.88 -21.43
CA ILE A 401 -10.67 5.91 -20.34
C ILE A 401 -9.23 5.45 -20.10
N GLU A 402 -8.86 5.34 -18.85
CA GLU A 402 -7.57 4.82 -18.40
C GLU A 402 -7.63 3.29 -18.28
N ALA A 403 -7.37 2.57 -19.37
CA ALA A 403 -7.48 1.12 -19.44
C ALA A 403 -6.21 0.41 -19.90
N ALA A 404 -5.28 1.12 -20.53
CA ALA A 404 -4.03 0.55 -21.02
C ALA A 404 -3.02 0.35 -19.88
N GLU A 405 -2.25 -0.73 -19.93
CA GLU A 405 -1.13 -0.96 -19.03
C GLU A 405 -0.11 0.19 -19.09
N ILE A 406 0.49 0.49 -17.94
CA ILE A 406 1.61 1.42 -17.82
C ILE A 406 2.92 0.62 -17.91
N ARG A 407 3.88 1.16 -18.66
CA ARG A 407 5.19 0.54 -18.87
C ARG A 407 6.34 1.45 -18.43
N GLU A 408 7.44 0.80 -18.11
CA GLU A 408 8.71 1.49 -17.90
C GLU A 408 9.08 2.33 -19.14
N GLY A 409 9.45 3.60 -18.91
CA GLY A 409 9.77 4.53 -20.00
C GLY A 409 8.57 5.29 -20.57
N ASP A 410 7.34 5.03 -20.13
CA ASP A 410 6.20 5.86 -20.52
C ASP A 410 6.41 7.32 -20.07
N PRO A 411 5.91 8.31 -20.80
CA PRO A 411 6.02 9.70 -20.41
C PRO A 411 5.35 9.96 -19.05
N ALA A 412 6.09 10.60 -18.14
CA ALA A 412 5.51 11.06 -16.89
C ALA A 412 4.61 12.28 -17.10
N PRO A 413 3.55 12.48 -16.31
CA PRO A 413 2.73 13.68 -16.36
C PRO A 413 3.54 14.96 -16.16
N GLU A 414 3.03 16.08 -16.69
CA GLU A 414 3.60 17.42 -16.52
C GLU A 414 5.07 17.57 -16.96
N GLY A 415 5.54 16.70 -17.85
CA GLY A 415 6.91 16.79 -18.38
C GLY A 415 8.00 16.38 -17.39
N GLN A 416 7.66 15.58 -16.37
CA GLN A 416 8.60 15.10 -15.35
C GLN A 416 9.45 13.90 -15.82
N GLY A 417 9.84 13.87 -17.09
CA GLY A 417 10.64 12.79 -17.66
C GLY A 417 9.82 11.55 -18.01
N THR A 418 10.29 10.38 -17.62
CA THR A 418 9.64 9.09 -17.88
C THR A 418 9.31 8.36 -16.58
N LEU A 419 8.39 7.40 -16.67
CA LEU A 419 7.98 6.56 -15.54
C LEU A 419 8.95 5.39 -15.35
N THR A 420 9.26 5.10 -14.09
CA THR A 420 9.91 3.87 -13.65
C THR A 420 8.96 3.09 -12.76
N LEU A 421 8.95 1.76 -12.91
CA LEU A 421 8.14 0.86 -12.10
C LEU A 421 8.90 0.43 -10.84
N ALA A 422 8.23 0.41 -9.71
CA ALA A 422 8.76 -0.10 -8.45
C ALA A 422 7.67 -0.86 -7.68
N ARG A 423 8.09 -1.61 -6.65
CA ARG A 423 7.15 -2.32 -5.76
C ARG A 423 7.18 -1.72 -4.38
N GLY A 424 6.04 -1.73 -3.72
CA GLY A 424 5.86 -1.17 -2.39
C GLY A 424 4.95 -1.98 -1.50
N ILE A 425 5.07 -1.71 -0.21
CA ILE A 425 4.18 -2.22 0.82
C ILE A 425 3.39 -1.04 1.36
N GLU A 426 2.08 -1.04 1.21
CA GLU A 426 1.20 -0.02 1.78
C GLU A 426 1.30 -0.02 3.30
N VAL A 427 1.81 1.06 3.89
CA VAL A 427 1.94 1.23 5.34
C VAL A 427 0.94 2.22 5.91
N GLY A 428 0.44 3.12 5.10
CA GLY A 428 -0.57 4.11 5.47
C GLY A 428 -1.39 4.56 4.27
N HIS A 429 -2.62 4.97 4.53
CA HIS A 429 -3.54 5.48 3.54
C HIS A 429 -4.36 6.60 4.15
N ILE A 430 -4.53 7.69 3.42
CA ILE A 430 -5.29 8.87 3.84
C ILE A 430 -6.35 9.21 2.81
N PHE A 431 -7.56 9.56 3.28
CA PHE A 431 -8.73 9.77 2.44
C PHE A 431 -9.47 11.06 2.79
N GLN A 432 -9.96 11.75 1.78
CA GLN A 432 -10.99 12.77 1.91
C GLN A 432 -12.36 12.11 1.61
N LEU A 433 -13.04 11.60 2.62
CA LEU A 433 -14.31 10.87 2.47
C LEU A 433 -15.51 11.78 2.15
N GLY A 434 -15.38 13.08 2.42
CA GLY A 434 -16.48 14.02 2.27
C GLY A 434 -17.60 13.76 3.28
N ARG A 435 -18.85 13.61 2.81
CA ARG A 435 -20.04 13.47 3.67
C ARG A 435 -20.66 12.08 3.65
N LYS A 436 -20.07 11.11 2.96
CA LYS A 436 -20.63 9.74 2.80
C LYS A 436 -21.12 9.15 4.12
N TYR A 437 -20.27 9.14 5.14
CA TYR A 437 -20.60 8.55 6.45
C TYR A 437 -21.43 9.49 7.33
N THR A 438 -21.14 10.77 7.33
CA THR A 438 -21.88 11.76 8.13
C THR A 438 -23.32 11.94 7.63
N GLU A 439 -23.58 11.81 6.32
CA GLU A 439 -24.92 11.75 5.73
C GLU A 439 -25.62 10.45 6.09
N ALA A 440 -24.97 9.28 5.94
CA ALA A 440 -25.56 7.99 6.26
C ALA A 440 -26.05 7.92 7.72
N PHE A 441 -25.32 8.56 8.65
CA PHE A 441 -25.70 8.64 10.06
C PHE A 441 -26.53 9.88 10.40
N ASP A 442 -26.85 10.77 9.45
CA ASP A 442 -27.55 12.03 9.69
C ASP A 442 -26.92 12.86 10.83
N VAL A 443 -25.59 13.11 10.71
CA VAL A 443 -24.83 13.92 11.66
C VAL A 443 -25.15 15.39 11.41
N GLN A 444 -26.07 15.97 12.20
CA GLN A 444 -26.52 17.34 12.01
C GLN A 444 -25.95 18.29 13.07
N ILE A 445 -25.17 19.25 12.63
CA ILE A 445 -24.48 20.24 13.47
C ILE A 445 -25.03 21.63 13.15
N LEU A 446 -25.25 22.45 14.18
CA LEU A 446 -25.65 23.85 13.98
C LEU A 446 -24.42 24.68 13.55
N ASP A 447 -24.51 25.32 12.41
CA ASP A 447 -23.49 26.25 11.90
C ASP A 447 -23.53 27.61 12.62
N GLU A 448 -22.66 28.53 12.24
CA GLU A 448 -22.61 29.88 12.81
C GLU A 448 -23.90 30.68 12.65
N SER A 449 -24.70 30.39 11.63
CA SER A 449 -25.99 31.03 11.37
C SER A 449 -27.15 30.35 12.11
N GLY A 450 -26.89 29.27 12.85
CA GLY A 450 -27.91 28.45 13.52
C GLY A 450 -28.65 27.50 12.60
N LYS A 451 -28.18 27.29 11.38
CA LYS A 451 -28.73 26.29 10.44
C LYS A 451 -28.03 24.95 10.65
N ARG A 452 -28.74 23.89 10.31
CA ARG A 452 -28.19 22.53 10.31
C ARG A 452 -27.29 22.34 9.11
N ALA A 453 -26.09 21.82 9.35
CA ALA A 453 -25.10 21.43 8.34
C ALA A 453 -24.58 20.04 8.66
N ILE A 454 -24.16 19.31 7.64
CA ILE A 454 -23.53 18.00 7.77
C ILE A 454 -22.03 18.21 7.62
N PRO A 455 -21.22 17.84 8.63
CA PRO A 455 -19.78 18.00 8.57
C PRO A 455 -19.15 17.03 7.55
N THR A 456 -18.00 17.40 7.04
CA THR A 456 -17.16 16.52 6.22
C THR A 456 -16.31 15.63 7.10
N MET A 457 -15.86 14.51 6.56
CA MET A 457 -15.07 13.48 7.26
C MET A 457 -13.84 13.09 6.44
N GLY A 458 -12.69 13.03 7.11
CA GLY A 458 -11.48 12.37 6.59
C GLY A 458 -11.22 11.07 7.34
N SER A 459 -10.55 10.11 6.70
CA SER A 459 -10.12 8.84 7.29
C SER A 459 -8.62 8.62 7.01
N TYR A 460 -7.88 8.23 8.03
CA TYR A 460 -6.43 8.16 7.96
C TYR A 460 -5.91 6.92 8.71
N GLY A 461 -5.46 5.90 7.98
CA GLY A 461 -5.01 4.61 8.52
C GLY A 461 -3.51 4.41 8.46
N ILE A 462 -2.91 3.83 9.51
CA ILE A 462 -1.53 3.29 9.51
C ILE A 462 -1.57 1.86 10.05
N GLY A 463 -0.98 0.93 9.30
CA GLY A 463 -0.78 -0.44 9.74
C GLY A 463 0.40 -0.55 10.72
N VAL A 464 0.17 -0.36 12.02
CA VAL A 464 1.22 -0.32 13.05
C VAL A 464 2.02 -1.61 13.10
N SER A 465 1.34 -2.76 13.09
CA SER A 465 2.02 -4.06 13.05
C SER A 465 2.74 -4.31 11.72
N ARG A 466 2.20 -3.77 10.61
CA ARG A 466 2.83 -3.82 9.29
C ARG A 466 4.10 -2.99 9.24
N LEU A 467 4.14 -1.81 9.88
CA LEU A 467 5.36 -1.00 10.01
C LEU A 467 6.51 -1.77 10.66
N MET A 468 6.23 -2.58 11.69
CA MET A 468 7.26 -3.43 12.28
C MET A 468 7.82 -4.46 11.28
N ALA A 469 6.97 -5.05 10.45
CA ALA A 469 7.42 -5.97 9.40
C ALA A 469 8.22 -5.24 8.31
N VAL A 470 7.79 -4.05 7.91
CA VAL A 470 8.51 -3.22 6.93
C VAL A 470 9.90 -2.82 7.43
N LEU A 471 10.02 -2.46 8.71
CA LEU A 471 11.33 -2.19 9.30
C LEU A 471 12.24 -3.42 9.26
N ALA A 472 11.70 -4.62 9.54
CA ALA A 472 12.45 -5.87 9.40
C ALA A 472 12.78 -6.19 7.94
N GLU A 473 11.94 -5.77 6.99
CA GLU A 473 12.14 -5.98 5.56
C GLU A 473 13.22 -5.05 4.97
N GLN A 474 13.21 -3.78 5.36
CA GLN A 474 14.17 -2.78 4.87
C GLN A 474 15.49 -2.77 5.65
N ARG A 475 15.45 -3.18 6.93
CA ARG A 475 16.58 -3.07 7.86
C ARG A 475 17.00 -4.45 8.39
N HIS A 476 17.61 -5.21 7.53
CA HIS A 476 18.27 -6.47 7.86
C HIS A 476 19.54 -6.63 7.04
N ASP A 477 20.37 -7.56 7.45
CA ASP A 477 21.49 -8.04 6.66
C ASP A 477 21.50 -9.58 6.65
N GLU A 478 22.53 -10.19 6.10
CA GLU A 478 22.70 -11.64 6.02
C GLU A 478 22.70 -12.35 7.39
N THR A 479 22.99 -11.62 8.46
CA THR A 479 23.14 -12.18 9.82
C THR A 479 21.89 -12.03 10.67
N GLY A 480 21.04 -11.02 10.42
CA GLY A 480 19.82 -10.81 11.19
C GLY A 480 19.19 -9.43 11.04
N LEU A 481 18.35 -9.09 12.01
CA LEU A 481 17.63 -7.82 12.10
C LEU A 481 18.59 -6.65 12.42
N ASN A 482 18.16 -5.44 12.08
CA ASN A 482 18.87 -4.19 12.38
C ASN A 482 17.87 -3.10 12.75
N TRP A 483 17.44 -3.08 14.02
CA TRP A 483 16.41 -2.15 14.48
C TRP A 483 16.91 -0.71 14.57
N PRO A 484 16.13 0.28 14.10
CA PRO A 484 16.37 1.68 14.47
C PRO A 484 16.33 1.87 15.98
N LEU A 485 17.14 2.78 16.49
CA LEU A 485 17.25 3.07 17.92
C LEU A 485 15.90 3.36 18.59
N GLU A 486 15.04 4.08 17.90
CA GLU A 486 13.70 4.52 18.34
C GLU A 486 12.79 3.33 18.73
N VAL A 487 12.87 2.22 17.98
CA VAL A 487 11.94 1.08 18.16
C VAL A 487 12.62 -0.22 18.53
N ALA A 488 13.94 -0.23 18.63
CA ALA A 488 14.67 -1.40 19.12
C ALA A 488 14.11 -1.86 20.47
N PRO A 489 13.84 -3.16 20.69
CA PRO A 489 13.27 -3.62 21.96
C PRO A 489 14.16 -3.28 23.14
N TYR A 490 15.47 -3.21 22.92
CA TYR A 490 16.48 -2.68 23.82
C TYR A 490 17.51 -1.89 23.01
N GLN A 491 18.03 -0.81 23.58
CA GLN A 491 19.04 0.03 22.92
C GLN A 491 20.41 -0.65 22.90
N VAL A 492 20.72 -1.40 23.94
CA VAL A 492 22.01 -2.06 24.12
C VAL A 492 21.82 -3.53 24.47
N HIS A 493 22.59 -4.40 23.82
CA HIS A 493 22.71 -5.82 24.16
C HIS A 493 24.08 -6.07 24.79
N VAL A 494 24.12 -6.32 26.11
CA VAL A 494 25.34 -6.69 26.83
C VAL A 494 25.53 -8.19 26.78
N VAL A 495 26.65 -8.66 26.25
CA VAL A 495 26.97 -10.09 26.06
C VAL A 495 28.21 -10.45 26.87
N VAL A 496 28.05 -11.31 27.87
CA VAL A 496 29.19 -11.91 28.58
C VAL A 496 29.63 -13.15 27.83
N ALA A 497 30.71 -13.03 27.07
CA ALA A 497 31.32 -14.11 26.28
C ALA A 497 32.42 -14.88 27.03
N ASN A 498 32.72 -14.48 28.26
CA ASN A 498 33.67 -15.12 29.17
C ASN A 498 32.89 -15.93 30.27
N LYS A 499 33.48 -16.99 30.75
CA LYS A 499 32.92 -17.82 31.83
C LYS A 499 33.44 -17.41 33.22
N ASP A 500 34.38 -16.50 33.30
CA ASP A 500 34.95 -16.04 34.54
C ASP A 500 33.92 -15.29 35.37
N LYS A 501 33.91 -15.55 36.68
CA LYS A 501 32.96 -14.93 37.61
C LYS A 501 33.07 -13.40 37.60
N GLU A 502 34.28 -12.88 37.49
CA GLU A 502 34.61 -11.47 37.40
C GLU A 502 33.94 -10.80 36.20
N ALA A 503 33.94 -11.44 35.03
CA ALA A 503 33.31 -10.92 33.83
C ALA A 503 31.78 -10.86 33.95
N ILE A 504 31.17 -11.82 34.69
CA ILE A 504 29.73 -11.83 34.93
C ILE A 504 29.35 -10.72 35.90
N GLU A 505 30.10 -10.54 37.00
CA GLU A 505 29.90 -9.45 37.95
C GLU A 505 30.13 -8.06 37.33
N ALA A 506 31.11 -7.91 36.46
CA ALA A 506 31.34 -6.69 35.69
C ALA A 506 30.19 -6.42 34.71
N GLY A 507 29.65 -7.46 34.03
CA GLY A 507 28.46 -7.35 33.18
C GLY A 507 27.25 -6.88 33.95
N ASP A 508 27.00 -7.42 35.14
CA ASP A 508 25.92 -6.99 36.03
C ASP A 508 26.08 -5.52 36.45
N ALA A 509 27.28 -5.10 36.82
CA ALA A 509 27.58 -3.71 37.19
C ALA A 509 27.39 -2.75 35.99
N LEU A 510 27.85 -3.13 34.80
CA LEU A 510 27.68 -2.35 33.59
C LEU A 510 26.20 -2.16 33.24
N VAL A 511 25.42 -3.25 33.26
CA VAL A 511 23.98 -3.18 33.00
C VAL A 511 23.26 -2.30 34.02
N ALA A 512 23.63 -2.38 35.29
CA ALA A 512 23.09 -1.52 36.34
C ALA A 512 23.42 -0.03 36.08
N ALA A 513 24.65 0.25 35.68
CA ALA A 513 25.11 1.61 35.36
C ALA A 513 24.36 2.18 34.15
N LEU A 514 24.24 1.46 33.06
CA LEU A 514 23.48 1.89 31.86
C LEU A 514 22.01 2.13 32.20
N ASN A 515 21.37 1.22 32.94
CA ASN A 515 19.97 1.37 33.37
C ASN A 515 19.76 2.61 34.29
N SER A 516 20.76 2.99 35.11
CA SER A 516 20.66 4.18 35.96
C SER A 516 20.60 5.49 35.14
N HIS A 517 21.10 5.46 33.90
CA HIS A 517 21.00 6.56 32.92
C HIS A 517 19.79 6.44 31.98
N GLY A 518 18.84 5.53 32.29
CA GLY A 518 17.62 5.36 31.49
C GLY A 518 17.79 4.50 30.24
N ILE A 519 18.97 3.89 30.03
CA ILE A 519 19.23 3.03 28.88
C ILE A 519 18.60 1.65 29.07
N GLU A 520 17.84 1.20 28.10
CA GLU A 520 17.21 -0.12 28.09
C GLU A 520 18.21 -1.18 27.62
N VAL A 521 18.54 -2.12 28.49
CA VAL A 521 19.56 -3.12 28.25
C VAL A 521 19.01 -4.55 28.25
N LEU A 522 19.35 -5.31 27.21
CA LEU A 522 19.21 -6.77 27.17
C LEU A 522 20.53 -7.40 27.62
N PHE A 523 20.49 -8.31 28.59
CA PHE A 523 21.70 -8.91 29.15
C PHE A 523 21.79 -10.41 28.85
N ASP A 524 22.80 -10.83 28.07
CA ASP A 524 23.10 -12.24 27.83
C ASP A 524 24.07 -12.80 28.90
N ASP A 525 23.48 -13.22 29.99
CA ASP A 525 24.11 -13.83 31.14
C ASP A 525 24.11 -15.39 31.12
N ARG A 526 23.72 -16.02 29.99
CA ARG A 526 23.56 -17.49 29.88
C ARG A 526 24.87 -18.26 30.10
N PRO A 527 25.05 -18.99 31.20
CA PRO A 527 26.36 -19.56 31.57
C PRO A 527 26.74 -20.80 30.74
N LYS A 528 25.74 -21.52 30.21
CA LYS A 528 25.94 -22.80 29.49
C LYS A 528 25.96 -22.65 27.96
N VAL A 529 25.82 -21.44 27.45
CA VAL A 529 25.80 -21.14 26.00
C VAL A 529 27.21 -20.74 25.57
N SER A 530 27.68 -21.26 24.42
CA SER A 530 28.98 -20.92 23.89
C SER A 530 29.02 -19.47 23.36
N PRO A 531 30.16 -18.79 23.40
CA PRO A 531 30.30 -17.43 22.86
C PRO A 531 29.82 -17.28 21.40
N GLY A 532 30.14 -18.26 20.54
CA GLY A 532 29.70 -18.23 19.15
C GLY A 532 28.19 -18.27 18.95
N VAL A 533 27.45 -18.96 19.84
CA VAL A 533 25.98 -18.94 19.81
C VAL A 533 25.44 -17.61 20.33
N LYS A 534 26.04 -17.04 21.39
CA LYS A 534 25.67 -15.72 21.91
C LYS A 534 25.82 -14.62 20.85
N PHE A 535 26.93 -14.65 20.09
CA PHE A 535 27.17 -13.68 19.02
C PHE A 535 26.15 -13.82 17.89
N LYS A 536 25.89 -15.04 17.42
CA LYS A 536 24.85 -15.29 16.41
C LYS A 536 23.45 -14.88 16.88
N ASP A 537 23.12 -15.09 18.14
CA ASP A 537 21.87 -14.62 18.71
C ASP A 537 21.84 -13.08 18.76
N ALA A 538 22.92 -12.41 19.16
CA ALA A 538 22.99 -10.95 19.21
C ALA A 538 22.82 -10.32 17.82
N GLU A 539 23.46 -10.90 16.80
CA GLU A 539 23.30 -10.51 15.41
C GLU A 539 21.87 -10.70 14.91
N LEU A 540 21.29 -11.88 15.17
CA LEU A 540 19.92 -12.21 14.74
C LEU A 540 18.86 -11.30 15.39
N LEU A 541 19.03 -10.99 16.70
CA LEU A 541 18.09 -10.16 17.47
C LEU A 541 18.09 -8.68 17.05
N GLY A 542 19.22 -8.15 16.53
CA GLY A 542 19.29 -6.87 15.87
C GLY A 542 19.29 -5.63 16.75
N MET A 543 19.80 -5.69 17.99
CA MET A 543 19.95 -4.48 18.81
C MET A 543 20.98 -3.52 18.19
N PRO A 544 20.76 -2.19 18.25
CA PRO A 544 21.65 -1.19 17.64
C PRO A 544 23.09 -1.26 18.15
N PHE A 545 23.24 -1.46 19.46
CA PHE A 545 24.55 -1.55 20.10
C PHE A 545 24.71 -2.91 20.82
N VAL A 546 25.87 -3.55 20.61
CA VAL A 546 26.25 -4.77 21.32
C VAL A 546 27.55 -4.51 22.07
N VAL A 547 27.51 -4.71 23.37
CA VAL A 547 28.66 -4.55 24.28
C VAL A 547 29.13 -5.92 24.74
N VAL A 548 30.37 -6.30 24.41
CA VAL A 548 30.88 -7.65 24.64
C VAL A 548 32.00 -7.67 25.68
N LEU A 549 31.73 -8.36 26.80
CA LEU A 549 32.75 -8.72 27.76
C LEU A 549 33.36 -10.06 27.33
N GLY A 550 34.37 -9.96 26.43
CA GLY A 550 35.02 -11.09 25.79
C GLY A 550 36.44 -11.30 26.30
N ARG A 551 37.34 -11.67 25.38
CA ARG A 551 38.77 -11.91 25.71
C ARG A 551 39.50 -10.64 26.12
N ALA A 552 39.19 -9.51 25.46
CA ALA A 552 39.80 -8.21 25.74
C ALA A 552 39.50 -7.69 27.15
N PHE A 553 38.46 -8.24 27.83
CA PHE A 553 38.13 -7.86 29.20
C PHE A 553 39.24 -8.13 30.20
N LYS A 554 40.05 -9.17 29.97
CA LYS A 554 41.23 -9.47 30.80
C LYS A 554 42.30 -8.37 30.77
N ASP A 555 42.32 -7.60 29.69
CA ASP A 555 43.24 -6.48 29.47
C ASP A 555 42.56 -5.13 29.81
N GLY A 556 41.40 -5.16 30.48
CA GLY A 556 40.66 -3.99 30.88
C GLY A 556 39.84 -3.33 29.75
N ASN A 557 39.66 -4.02 28.62
CA ASN A 557 38.92 -3.50 27.47
C ASN A 557 37.65 -4.27 27.18
N ILE A 558 36.61 -3.56 26.71
CA ILE A 558 35.31 -4.06 26.31
C ILE A 558 35.10 -3.76 24.83
N GLU A 559 34.54 -4.72 24.07
CA GLU A 559 34.19 -4.50 22.67
C GLU A 559 32.84 -3.80 22.58
N LEU A 560 32.79 -2.66 21.88
CA LEU A 560 31.57 -1.99 21.49
C LEU A 560 31.34 -2.19 19.99
N ARG A 561 30.21 -2.77 19.65
CA ARG A 561 29.80 -3.05 18.26
C ARG A 561 28.55 -2.24 17.97
N GLU A 562 28.60 -1.43 16.96
CA GLU A 562 27.47 -0.76 16.34
C GLU A 562 27.18 -1.47 15.02
N ARG A 563 25.90 -1.74 14.73
CA ARG A 563 25.54 -2.49 13.52
C ARG A 563 26.03 -1.76 12.26
N GLY A 564 26.68 -2.51 11.37
CA GLY A 564 27.25 -1.93 10.14
C GLY A 564 28.55 -1.13 10.31
N GLN A 565 29.09 -1.05 11.53
CA GLN A 565 30.36 -0.36 11.83
C GLN A 565 31.45 -1.34 12.31
N GLU A 566 32.68 -0.88 12.27
CA GLU A 566 33.82 -1.65 12.83
C GLU A 566 33.72 -1.73 14.37
N THR A 567 34.12 -2.88 14.91
CA THR A 567 34.17 -3.07 16.37
C THR A 567 35.23 -2.18 16.98
N VAL A 568 34.89 -1.44 18.02
CA VAL A 568 35.79 -0.56 18.76
C VAL A 568 36.12 -1.18 20.13
N LEU A 569 37.40 -1.16 20.54
CA LEU A 569 37.79 -1.49 21.89
C LEU A 569 37.74 -0.22 22.76
N VAL A 570 37.02 -0.30 23.87
CA VAL A 570 36.84 0.80 24.82
C VAL A 570 37.30 0.34 26.19
N SER A 571 37.95 1.19 26.96
CA SER A 571 38.32 0.91 28.35
C SER A 571 37.06 0.59 29.17
N ALA A 572 37.16 -0.38 30.08
CA ALA A 572 36.04 -0.74 30.96
C ALA A 572 35.52 0.45 31.81
N ASP A 573 36.37 1.40 32.11
CA ASP A 573 36.01 2.61 32.87
C ASP A 573 35.29 3.65 32.02
N GLU A 574 35.44 3.63 30.68
CA GLU A 574 34.88 4.62 29.75
C GLU A 574 33.67 4.09 28.96
N ILE A 575 33.35 2.81 29.08
CA ILE A 575 32.33 2.18 28.23
C ILE A 575 30.94 2.81 28.40
N VAL A 576 30.55 3.17 29.63
CA VAL A 576 29.26 3.80 29.93
C VAL A 576 29.16 5.15 29.21
N ASP A 577 30.15 6.02 29.41
CA ASP A 577 30.19 7.36 28.79
C ASP A 577 30.23 7.27 27.27
N THR A 578 30.96 6.30 26.72
CA THR A 578 31.04 6.06 25.28
C THR A 578 29.68 5.65 24.70
N VAL A 579 28.97 4.74 25.36
CA VAL A 579 27.63 4.30 24.94
C VAL A 579 26.65 5.48 25.03
N LEU A 580 26.65 6.26 26.13
CA LEU A 580 25.79 7.42 26.29
C LEU A 580 26.05 8.48 25.18
N ALA A 581 27.31 8.76 24.86
CA ALA A 581 27.66 9.69 23.80
C ALA A 581 27.18 9.22 22.40
N LYS A 582 27.14 7.91 22.15
CA LYS A 582 26.62 7.35 20.90
C LYS A 582 25.08 7.36 20.83
N LEU A 583 24.40 7.17 21.94
CA LEU A 583 22.93 7.20 22.02
C LEU A 583 22.36 8.62 21.97
N SER A 584 23.17 9.64 22.22
CA SER A 584 22.78 11.06 22.17
C SER A 584 22.91 11.71 20.78
N ARG A 585 23.38 10.96 19.80
CA ARG A 585 23.50 11.39 18.38
C ARG A 585 22.24 11.05 17.59
#